data_85560430349c900edfc7bc52c34225e4
#
_entry.id   85560430349c900edfc7bc52c34225e4
#
_cell.length_a   1.000
_cell.length_b   1.000
_cell.length_c   1.000
_cell.angle_alpha   90.00
_cell.angle_beta   90.00
_cell.angle_gamma   90.00
#
_symmetry.space_group_name_H-M   'P 1'
#
loop_
_entity.id
_entity.type
_entity.pdbx_description
1 polymer ?
#
loop_
_entity_poly.entity_id
_entity_poly.type
_entity_poly.pdbx_seq_one_letter_code
_entity_poly.pdbx_strand_id
1 'polypeptide(L)' 'MSEYDYRVIYEPLNEGGFQVIVPALPGIVTYGRTLDEAREMAQDAISCHIQGLLRDNEEIPIDPFTAEPPVVEELKIAV' A
#
# COMPACT_ATOMS: atom_id res chain seq x y z
N MET A 1 15.60 -11.03 -11.13
CA MET A 1 14.41 -10.18 -10.91
C MET A 1 14.11 -10.12 -9.42
N SER A 2 13.91 -8.93 -8.88
CA SER A 2 13.64 -8.74 -7.46
C SER A 2 12.15 -8.56 -7.23
N GLU A 3 11.66 -9.11 -6.14
CA GLU A 3 10.28 -8.92 -5.70
C GLU A 3 10.27 -8.15 -4.40
N TYR A 4 9.27 -7.28 -4.26
CA TYR A 4 9.11 -6.45 -3.09
C TYR A 4 7.67 -6.56 -2.61
N ASP A 5 7.50 -6.73 -1.30
CA ASP A 5 6.17 -6.86 -0.69
C ASP A 5 5.88 -5.63 0.17
N TYR A 6 4.75 -4.99 -0.09
CA TYR A 6 4.30 -3.83 0.67
C TYR A 6 2.86 -4.00 1.08
N ARG A 7 2.55 -3.58 2.31
CA ARG A 7 1.15 -3.44 2.71
C ARG A 7 0.54 -2.29 1.93
N VAL A 8 -0.69 -2.51 1.48
CA VAL A 8 -1.48 -1.49 0.83
C VAL A 8 -2.81 -1.39 1.58
N ILE A 9 -3.16 -0.18 1.96
CA ILE A 9 -4.41 0.09 2.66
C ILE A 9 -5.36 0.77 1.68
N TYR A 10 -6.55 0.19 1.53
CA TYR A 10 -7.60 0.75 0.69
C TYR A 10 -8.65 1.33 1.60
N GLU A 11 -8.67 2.65 1.70
CA GLU A 11 -9.54 3.36 2.62
C GLU A 11 -10.77 3.88 1.88
N PRO A 12 -11.98 3.41 2.23
CA PRO A 12 -13.18 3.87 1.56
C PRO A 12 -13.45 5.35 1.86
N LEU A 13 -13.86 6.07 0.83
CA LEU A 13 -14.16 7.50 0.93
C LEU A 13 -15.67 7.72 0.97
N ASN A 14 -16.10 8.76 1.67
CA ASN A 14 -17.52 9.09 1.81
C ASN A 14 -18.19 9.37 0.47
N GLU A 15 -17.48 9.98 -0.45
CA GLU A 15 -17.96 10.30 -1.79
C GLU A 15 -17.89 9.13 -2.76
N GLY A 16 -17.43 7.98 -2.29
CA GLY A 16 -17.24 6.78 -3.09
C GLY A 16 -15.79 6.58 -3.49
N GLY A 17 -15.46 5.34 -3.83
CA GLY A 17 -14.10 4.99 -4.18
C GLY A 17 -13.20 4.74 -2.98
N PHE A 18 -11.91 4.54 -3.28
CA PHE A 18 -10.91 4.17 -2.29
C PHE A 18 -9.64 4.99 -2.47
N GLN A 19 -9.15 5.54 -1.37
CA GLN A 19 -7.81 6.11 -1.32
C GLN A 19 -6.82 4.98 -1.06
N VAL A 20 -5.69 5.03 -1.76
CA VAL A 20 -4.62 4.04 -1.60
C VAL A 20 -3.54 4.63 -0.72
N ILE A 21 -3.18 3.89 0.32
CA ILE A 21 -2.12 4.27 1.25
C ILE A 21 -1.11 3.13 1.30
N VAL A 22 0.17 3.46 1.08
CA VAL A 22 1.27 2.50 1.18
C VAL A 22 2.19 2.98 2.30
N PRO A 23 2.07 2.42 3.52
CA PRO A 23 2.79 2.95 4.68
C PRO A 23 4.30 3.06 4.52
N ALA A 24 4.93 2.07 3.87
CA ALA A 24 6.37 2.10 3.67
C ALA A 24 6.82 3.08 2.58
N LEU A 25 5.89 3.57 1.77
CA LEU A 25 6.16 4.48 0.66
C LEU A 25 5.24 5.70 0.76
N PRO A 26 5.46 6.59 1.75
CA PRO A 26 4.51 7.66 2.06
C PRO A 26 4.34 8.71 0.96
N GLY A 27 5.22 8.73 -0.03
CA GLY A 27 5.09 9.63 -1.17
C GLY A 27 4.03 9.20 -2.18
N ILE A 28 3.51 7.98 -2.07
CA ILE A 28 2.50 7.48 -2.98
C ILE A 28 1.12 7.94 -2.50
N VAL A 29 0.41 8.67 -3.38
CA VAL A 29 -0.98 9.08 -3.15
C VAL A 29 -1.74 8.77 -4.43
N THR A 30 -2.68 7.84 -4.35
CA THR A 30 -3.49 7.48 -5.51
C THR A 30 -4.88 7.05 -5.06
N TYR A 31 -5.75 6.77 -6.01
CA TYR A 31 -7.18 6.59 -5.79
C TYR A 31 -7.74 5.66 -6.86
N GLY A 32 -8.78 4.91 -6.50
CA GLY A 32 -9.54 4.11 -7.46
C GLY A 32 -11.03 4.22 -7.15
N ARG A 33 -11.86 4.17 -8.18
CA ARG A 33 -13.31 4.26 -8.00
C ARG A 33 -13.89 2.95 -7.46
N THR A 34 -13.21 1.86 -7.73
CA THR A 34 -13.55 0.53 -7.22
C THR A 34 -12.33 -0.06 -6.55
N LEU A 35 -12.51 -1.14 -5.78
CA LEU A 35 -11.39 -1.82 -5.15
C LEU A 35 -10.43 -2.39 -6.20
N ASP A 36 -10.95 -2.96 -7.29
CA ASP A 36 -10.11 -3.51 -8.36
C ASP A 36 -9.29 -2.40 -9.03
N GLU A 37 -9.91 -1.26 -9.32
CA GLU A 37 -9.20 -0.12 -9.89
C GLU A 37 -8.14 0.39 -8.91
N ALA A 38 -8.47 0.47 -7.62
CA ALA A 38 -7.51 0.91 -6.61
C ALA A 38 -6.29 -0.03 -6.53
N ARG A 39 -6.51 -1.34 -6.68
CA ARG A 39 -5.40 -2.30 -6.74
C ARG A 39 -4.48 -2.06 -7.94
N GLU A 40 -5.07 -1.83 -9.09
CA GLU A 40 -4.29 -1.52 -10.31
C GLU A 40 -3.49 -0.23 -10.13
N MET A 41 -4.13 0.80 -9.59
CA MET A 41 -3.46 2.08 -9.34
C MET A 41 -2.34 1.92 -8.33
N ALA A 42 -2.54 1.10 -7.30
CA ALA A 42 -1.51 0.83 -6.31
C ALA A 42 -0.30 0.13 -6.93
N GLN A 43 -0.54 -0.90 -7.73
CA GLN A 43 0.54 -1.63 -8.39
C GLN A 43 1.35 -0.73 -9.31
N ASP A 44 0.68 0.08 -10.11
CA ASP A 44 1.36 1.00 -11.03
C ASP A 44 2.17 2.04 -10.27
N ALA A 45 1.59 2.62 -9.22
CA ALA A 45 2.27 3.65 -8.44
C ALA A 45 3.50 3.10 -7.71
N ILE A 46 3.37 1.92 -7.10
CA ILE A 46 4.49 1.27 -6.40
C ILE A 46 5.58 0.90 -7.39
N SER A 47 5.22 0.28 -8.50
CA SER A 47 6.19 -0.12 -9.53
C SER A 47 6.97 1.08 -10.05
N CYS A 48 6.27 2.16 -10.37
CA CYS A 48 6.89 3.38 -10.86
C CYS A 48 7.85 3.98 -9.82
N HIS A 49 7.42 3.99 -8.56
CA HIS A 49 8.23 4.53 -7.45
C HIS A 49 9.52 3.73 -7.27
N ILE A 50 9.41 2.40 -7.25
CA ILE A 50 10.57 1.51 -7.08
C ILE A 50 11.53 1.66 -8.27
N GLN A 51 11.01 1.73 -9.48
CA GLN A 51 11.85 1.91 -10.67
C GLN A 51 12.63 3.22 -10.59
N GLY A 52 12.00 4.28 -10.08
CA GLY A 52 12.68 5.56 -9.87
C GLY A 52 13.82 5.46 -8.87
N LEU A 53 13.58 4.76 -7.75
CA LEU A 53 14.61 4.56 -6.73
C LEU A 53 15.79 3.74 -7.29
N LEU A 54 15.51 2.68 -8.04
CA LEU A 54 16.55 1.86 -8.65
C LEU A 54 17.38 2.67 -9.63
N ARG A 55 16.74 3.48 -10.47
CA ARG A 55 17.44 4.32 -11.44
C ARG A 55 18.37 5.32 -10.78
N ASP A 56 17.97 5.85 -9.62
CA ASP A 56 18.72 6.86 -8.89
C ASP A 56 19.70 6.26 -7.87
N ASN A 57 19.82 4.94 -7.82
CA ASN A 57 20.66 4.21 -6.86
C ASN A 57 20.30 4.53 -5.41
N GLU A 58 19.02 4.76 -5.16
CA GLU A 58 18.54 5.01 -3.81
C GLU A 58 18.13 3.72 -3.13
N GLU A 59 18.16 3.74 -1.81
CA GLU A 59 17.74 2.60 -1.01
C GLU A 59 16.23 2.38 -1.16
N ILE A 60 15.85 1.11 -1.33
CA ILE A 60 14.44 0.75 -1.46
C ILE A 60 13.89 0.43 -0.08
N PRO A 61 12.87 1.17 0.38
CA PRO A 61 12.27 0.93 1.69
C PRO A 61 11.70 -0.48 1.81
N ILE A 62 11.76 -1.03 3.01
CA ILE A 62 11.20 -2.32 3.34
C ILE A 62 9.99 -2.08 4.26
N ASP A 63 8.90 -2.82 4.01
CA ASP A 63 7.77 -2.78 4.92
C ASP A 63 7.98 -3.87 5.98
N PRO A 64 8.26 -3.51 7.23
CA PRO A 64 8.53 -4.50 8.26
C PRO A 64 7.34 -5.41 8.57
N PHE A 65 6.12 -4.95 8.29
CA PHE A 65 4.92 -5.73 8.62
C PHE A 65 4.59 -6.80 7.59
N THR A 66 5.20 -6.78 6.40
CA THR A 66 5.02 -7.87 5.45
C THR A 66 5.88 -9.07 5.80
N ALA A 67 7.03 -8.83 6.48
CA ALA A 67 7.89 -9.91 6.96
C ALA A 67 7.32 -10.53 8.25
N GLU A 68 6.82 -9.67 9.15
CA GLU A 68 6.21 -10.10 10.40
C GLU A 68 4.90 -9.33 10.59
N PRO A 69 3.82 -9.76 9.92
CA PRO A 69 2.57 -9.01 9.99
C PRO A 69 2.01 -9.01 11.42
N PRO A 70 1.40 -7.90 11.84
CA PRO A 70 0.76 -7.84 13.15
C PRO A 70 -0.42 -8.79 13.21
N VAL A 71 -0.69 -9.30 14.41
CA VAL A 71 -1.90 -10.09 14.65
C VAL A 71 -3.03 -9.10 14.94
N VAL A 72 -4.08 -9.18 14.15
CA VAL A 72 -5.25 -8.30 14.30
C VAL A 72 -6.45 -9.17 14.62
N GLU A 73 -7.17 -8.84 15.67
CA GLU A 73 -8.38 -9.56 16.01
C GLU A 73 -9.46 -8.59 16.47
N GLU A 74 -10.69 -9.04 16.35
CA GLU A 74 -11.84 -8.29 16.80
C GLU A 74 -12.38 -8.98 18.05
N LEU A 75 -12.46 -8.22 19.15
CA LEU A 75 -12.99 -8.74 20.41
C LEU A 75 -14.38 -8.13 20.65
N LYS A 76 -15.33 -8.99 20.98
CA LYS A 76 -16.68 -8.52 21.32
C LYS A 76 -16.72 -8.27 22.82
N ILE A 77 -16.99 -7.01 23.17
CA ILE A 77 -17.01 -6.59 24.57
C ILE A 77 -18.47 -6.35 25.00
N ALA A 78 -18.86 -7.03 26.06
CA ALA A 78 -20.17 -6.82 26.66
C ALA A 78 -20.02 -5.96 27.91
N VAL A 79 -20.82 -4.91 28.02
CA VAL A 79 -20.82 -4.00 29.18
C VAL A 79 -22.22 -3.82 29.73
#